data_235b6082a771fb18a7505ef6605a718a
#
_entry.id   235b6082a771fb18a7505ef6605a718a
#
_cell.length_a   1.000
_cell.length_b   1.000
_cell.length_c   1.000
_cell.angle_alpha   90.00
_cell.angle_beta   90.00
_cell.angle_gamma   90.00
#
_symmetry.space_group_name_H-M   'P 1'
#
loop_
_entity.id
_entity.type
_entity.pdbx_description
1 polymer ?
#
loop_
_entity_poly.entity_id
_entity_poly.type
_entity_poly.pdbx_seq_one_letter_code
_entity_poly.pdbx_strand_id
1 'polypeptide(L)'
;MSRNIYFYKDLKLKDTYETRIYLMFFHYSIILLTSKIKGEKPDQTNYNNLFFHIENNLRELGFGDVSVNKKMKDLNKIFYDILIKIRNNSSNFEINKILGIKYFENLNNNDKNWHNFNKYFINFYSFCFELDSNSVIQNAKNFKLKV
;
A
#
# COMPACT_ATOMS: atom_id res chain seq x y z
N MET A 1 -0.31 5.73 7.82
CA MET A 1 0.67 5.05 6.94
C MET A 1 0.92 5.85 5.67
N SER A 2 -0.03 5.97 4.73
CA SER A 2 0.16 6.71 3.47
C SER A 2 0.44 8.21 3.60
N ARG A 3 0.09 8.81 4.71
CA ARG A 3 0.37 10.22 5.03
C ARG A 3 1.68 10.43 5.81
N ASN A 4 2.51 9.39 5.94
CA ASN A 4 3.80 9.53 6.61
C ASN A 4 4.68 10.50 5.80
N ILE A 5 5.16 11.54 6.48
CA ILE A 5 5.98 12.60 5.90
C ILE A 5 7.25 12.07 5.22
N TYR A 6 7.74 10.92 5.65
CA TYR A 6 8.89 10.23 5.07
C TYR A 6 8.77 10.04 3.56
N PHE A 7 7.59 9.63 3.07
CA PHE A 7 7.39 9.41 1.63
C PHE A 7 7.53 10.69 0.81
N TYR A 8 7.11 11.82 1.36
CA TYR A 8 7.06 13.09 0.63
C TYR A 8 8.31 13.94 0.83
N LYS A 9 8.87 13.94 2.04
CA LYS A 9 10.04 14.73 2.38
C LYS A 9 11.34 14.03 2.01
N ASP A 10 11.48 12.76 2.38
CA ASP A 10 12.74 12.02 2.21
C ASP A 10 12.80 11.29 0.87
N LEU A 11 11.73 10.60 0.46
CA LEU A 11 11.66 9.88 -0.81
C LEU A 11 11.22 10.77 -1.99
N LYS A 12 10.80 12.01 -1.73
CA LYS A 12 10.37 12.98 -2.75
C LYS A 12 9.22 12.49 -3.62
N LEU A 13 8.35 11.64 -3.10
CA LEU A 13 7.14 11.27 -3.82
C LEU A 13 6.22 12.49 -3.97
N LYS A 14 5.51 12.58 -5.09
CA LYS A 14 4.50 13.63 -5.29
C LYS A 14 3.37 13.45 -4.28
N ASP A 15 3.01 14.52 -3.57
CA ASP A 15 1.88 14.50 -2.63
C ASP A 15 0.56 14.69 -3.38
N THR A 16 0.12 13.64 -4.05
CA THR A 16 -1.14 13.58 -4.78
C THR A 16 -2.10 12.60 -4.14
N TYR A 17 -3.38 12.71 -4.49
CA TYR A 17 -4.41 11.75 -4.07
C TYR A 17 -4.07 10.32 -4.51
N GLU A 18 -3.64 10.16 -5.75
CA GLU A 18 -3.24 8.88 -6.32
C GLU A 18 -2.07 8.25 -5.57
N THR A 19 -1.02 9.01 -5.30
CA THR A 19 0.15 8.53 -4.54
C THR A 19 -0.26 8.02 -3.16
N ARG A 20 -1.14 8.73 -2.48
CA ARG A 20 -1.65 8.33 -1.15
C ARG A 20 -2.43 7.02 -1.22
N ILE A 21 -3.28 6.86 -2.24
CA ILE A 21 -4.03 5.61 -2.45
C ILE A 21 -3.10 4.45 -2.79
N TYR A 22 -2.14 4.65 -3.67
CA TYR A 22 -1.19 3.59 -4.04
C TYR A 22 -0.34 3.16 -2.85
N LEU A 23 0.11 4.08 -2.02
CA LEU A 23 0.79 3.75 -0.76
C LEU A 23 -0.12 2.94 0.17
N MET A 24 -1.40 3.28 0.29
CA MET A 24 -2.36 2.48 1.06
C MET A 24 -2.50 1.06 0.49
N PHE A 25 -2.56 0.92 -0.83
CA PHE A 25 -2.65 -0.38 -1.48
C PHE A 25 -1.40 -1.24 -1.25
N PHE A 26 -0.21 -0.65 -1.30
CA PHE A 26 1.04 -1.35 -0.94
C PHE A 26 1.02 -1.84 0.51
N HIS A 27 0.67 -0.98 1.45
CA HIS A 27 0.56 -1.37 2.87
C HIS A 27 -0.48 -2.47 3.08
N TYR A 28 -1.67 -2.30 2.52
CA TYR A 28 -2.76 -3.27 2.71
C TYR A 28 -2.44 -4.62 2.05
N SER A 29 -1.82 -4.61 0.87
CA SER A 29 -1.38 -5.83 0.19
C SER A 29 -0.34 -6.60 1.02
N ILE A 30 0.58 -5.91 1.71
CA ILE A 30 1.54 -6.55 2.61
C ILE A 30 0.84 -7.14 3.82
N ILE A 31 -0.14 -6.45 4.41
CA ILE A 31 -0.95 -6.98 5.51
C ILE A 31 -1.67 -8.26 5.08
N LEU A 32 -2.29 -8.27 3.90
CA LEU A 32 -2.96 -9.45 3.36
C LEU A 32 -1.99 -10.60 3.08
N LEU A 33 -0.81 -10.29 2.56
CA LEU A 33 0.24 -11.28 2.30
C LEU A 33 0.71 -11.94 3.60
N THR A 34 1.03 -11.16 4.62
CA THR A 34 1.47 -11.68 5.93
C THR A 34 0.38 -12.50 6.62
N SER A 35 -0.87 -12.05 6.56
CA SER A 35 -2.02 -12.79 7.08
C SER A 35 -2.19 -14.14 6.38
N LYS A 36 -2.07 -14.16 5.06
CA LYS A 36 -2.15 -15.40 4.27
C LYS A 36 -1.04 -16.39 4.63
N ILE A 37 0.20 -15.92 4.79
CA ILE A 37 1.33 -16.77 5.16
C ILE A 37 1.11 -17.39 6.55
N LYS A 38 0.49 -16.65 7.48
CA LYS A 38 0.12 -17.14 8.82
C LYS A 38 -1.10 -18.06 8.83
N GLY A 39 -1.72 -18.33 7.67
CA GLY A 39 -2.91 -19.20 7.56
C GLY A 39 -4.22 -18.54 7.97
N GLU A 40 -4.25 -17.20 8.03
CA GLU A 40 -5.46 -16.45 8.38
C GLU A 40 -6.31 -16.15 7.15
N LYS A 41 -7.62 -16.10 7.37
CA LYS A 41 -8.55 -15.66 6.32
C LYS A 41 -8.60 -14.13 6.29
N PRO A 42 -8.52 -13.50 5.10
CA PRO A 42 -8.72 -12.06 4.98
C PRO A 42 -10.12 -11.68 5.46
N ASP A 43 -10.20 -10.59 6.23
CA ASP A 43 -11.50 -10.03 6.61
C ASP A 43 -12.05 -9.16 5.47
N GLN A 44 -13.13 -9.63 4.86
CA GLN A 44 -13.81 -8.92 3.78
C GLN A 44 -14.34 -7.54 4.25
N THR A 45 -14.66 -7.39 5.53
CA THR A 45 -15.12 -6.13 6.11
C THR A 45 -14.07 -5.04 6.00
N ASN A 46 -12.81 -5.36 6.25
CA ASN A 46 -11.70 -4.40 6.13
C ASN A 46 -11.50 -3.93 4.69
N TYR A 47 -11.58 -4.86 3.73
CA TYR A 47 -11.53 -4.52 2.31
C TYR A 47 -12.68 -3.59 1.91
N ASN A 48 -13.90 -3.94 2.30
CA ASN A 48 -15.09 -3.13 2.00
C ASN A 48 -14.99 -1.73 2.61
N ASN A 49 -14.52 -1.62 3.85
CA ASN A 49 -14.33 -0.34 4.53
C ASN A 49 -13.29 0.53 3.82
N LEU A 50 -12.16 -0.05 3.39
CA LEU A 50 -11.13 0.68 2.65
C LEU A 50 -11.71 1.29 1.37
N PHE A 51 -12.38 0.49 0.55
CA PHE A 51 -12.96 0.96 -0.72
C PHE A 51 -14.13 1.91 -0.52
N PHE A 52 -14.95 1.71 0.52
CA PHE A 52 -16.00 2.64 0.90
C PHE A 52 -15.45 4.04 1.27
N HIS A 53 -14.37 4.10 2.05
CA HIS A 53 -13.72 5.37 2.37
C HIS A 53 -13.10 6.05 1.14
N ILE A 54 -12.50 5.30 0.23
CA ILE A 54 -11.98 5.84 -1.03
C ILE A 54 -13.13 6.43 -1.87
N GLU A 55 -14.23 5.71 -2.00
CA GLU A 55 -15.41 6.18 -2.73
C GLU A 55 -15.98 7.48 -2.15
N ASN A 56 -16.13 7.53 -0.82
CA ASN A 56 -16.60 8.74 -0.14
C ASN A 56 -15.66 9.93 -0.36
N ASN A 57 -14.35 9.70 -0.29
CA ASN A 57 -13.37 10.76 -0.57
C ASN A 57 -13.46 11.28 -2.00
N LEU A 58 -13.71 10.41 -2.98
CA LEU A 58 -13.94 10.84 -4.37
C LEU A 58 -15.19 11.71 -4.50
N ARG A 59 -16.27 11.36 -3.80
CA ARG A 59 -17.48 12.16 -3.77
C ARG A 59 -17.27 13.52 -3.11
N GLU A 60 -16.55 13.57 -2.00
CA GLU A 60 -16.17 14.81 -1.31
C GLU A 60 -15.29 15.72 -2.18
N LEU A 61 -14.48 15.16 -3.07
CA LEU A 61 -13.70 15.92 -4.06
C LEU A 61 -14.54 16.48 -5.22
N GLY A 62 -15.84 16.19 -5.25
CA GLY A 62 -16.79 16.74 -6.21
C GLY A 62 -17.01 15.88 -7.46
N PHE A 63 -16.49 14.64 -7.51
CA PHE A 63 -16.77 13.73 -8.64
C PHE A 63 -18.23 13.26 -8.63
N GLY A 64 -18.89 13.32 -9.80
CA GLY A 64 -20.24 12.76 -9.99
C GLY A 64 -20.24 11.22 -10.02
N ASP A 65 -21.43 10.62 -9.89
CA ASP A 65 -21.60 9.16 -9.78
C ASP A 65 -20.92 8.35 -10.90
N VAL A 66 -21.05 8.80 -12.15
CA VAL A 66 -20.44 8.12 -13.31
C VAL A 66 -18.91 8.13 -13.21
N SER A 67 -18.32 9.28 -12.85
CA SER A 67 -16.88 9.43 -12.68
C SER A 67 -16.36 8.62 -11.49
N VAL A 68 -17.09 8.61 -10.37
CA VAL A 68 -16.76 7.80 -9.19
C VAL A 68 -16.75 6.33 -9.54
N ASN A 69 -17.79 5.83 -10.21
CA ASN A 69 -17.87 4.42 -10.60
C ASN A 69 -16.71 4.00 -11.52
N LYS A 70 -16.34 4.83 -12.48
CA LYS A 70 -15.21 4.58 -13.37
C LYS A 70 -13.89 4.53 -12.58
N LYS A 71 -13.66 5.54 -11.73
CA LYS A 71 -12.45 5.60 -10.89
C LYS A 71 -12.36 4.43 -9.93
N MET A 72 -13.47 4.00 -9.33
CA MET A 72 -13.51 2.84 -8.44
C MET A 72 -13.15 1.55 -9.17
N LYS A 73 -13.63 1.35 -10.40
CA LYS A 73 -13.24 0.20 -11.24
C LYS A 73 -11.73 0.21 -11.55
N ASP A 74 -11.19 1.37 -11.90
CA ASP A 74 -9.76 1.50 -12.20
C ASP A 74 -8.91 1.27 -10.94
N LEU A 75 -9.31 1.79 -9.80
CA LEU A 75 -8.62 1.58 -8.53
C LEU A 75 -8.67 0.12 -8.07
N ASN A 76 -9.78 -0.59 -8.30
CA ASN A 76 -9.84 -2.04 -8.05
C ASN A 76 -8.82 -2.80 -8.90
N LYS A 77 -8.71 -2.49 -10.18
CA LYS A 77 -7.70 -3.11 -11.06
C LYS A 77 -6.28 -2.85 -10.57
N ILE A 78 -6.00 -1.61 -10.15
CA ILE A 78 -4.69 -1.23 -9.61
C ILE A 78 -4.40 -1.99 -8.31
N PHE A 79 -5.38 -2.09 -7.41
CA PHE A 79 -5.21 -2.84 -6.16
C PHE A 79 -4.88 -4.31 -6.43
N TYR A 80 -5.61 -4.98 -7.32
CA TYR A 80 -5.34 -6.37 -7.67
C TYR A 80 -3.99 -6.54 -8.39
N ASP A 81 -3.60 -5.61 -9.25
CA ASP A 81 -2.28 -5.61 -9.89
C ASP A 81 -1.16 -5.57 -8.83
N ILE A 82 -1.27 -4.67 -7.85
CA ILE A 82 -0.33 -4.56 -6.73
C ILE A 82 -0.36 -5.84 -5.89
N LEU A 83 -1.53 -6.30 -5.49
CA LEU A 83 -1.70 -7.47 -4.62
C LEU A 83 -1.09 -8.74 -5.24
N ILE A 84 -1.27 -8.95 -6.53
CA ILE A 84 -0.74 -10.12 -7.24
C ILE A 84 0.78 -10.03 -7.36
N LYS A 85 1.30 -8.86 -7.72
CA LYS A 85 2.73 -8.66 -8.01
C LYS A 85 3.59 -8.46 -6.77
N ILE A 86 2.99 -8.07 -5.63
CA ILE A 86 3.72 -7.92 -4.37
C ILE A 86 4.05 -9.28 -3.73
N ARG A 87 3.44 -10.35 -4.21
CA ARG A 87 3.74 -11.70 -3.74
C ARG A 87 5.22 -12.00 -3.95
N ASN A 88 5.82 -12.55 -2.91
CA ASN A 88 7.22 -12.93 -2.95
C ASN A 88 7.36 -14.40 -3.33
N ASN A 89 8.15 -14.66 -4.35
CA ASN A 89 8.50 -16.02 -4.79
C ASN A 89 9.83 -16.51 -4.21
N SER A 90 10.50 -15.67 -3.42
CA SER A 90 11.79 -15.96 -2.78
C SER A 90 11.65 -16.03 -1.26
N SER A 91 12.70 -16.54 -0.57
CA SER A 91 12.76 -16.62 0.88
C SER A 91 12.77 -15.23 1.57
N ASN A 92 13.14 -14.19 0.84
CA ASN A 92 13.22 -12.81 1.34
C ASN A 92 12.18 -11.92 0.66
N PHE A 93 11.47 -11.13 1.47
CA PHE A 93 10.51 -10.17 0.95
C PHE A 93 11.25 -8.96 0.35
N GLU A 94 10.92 -8.66 -0.91
CA GLU A 94 11.35 -7.44 -1.60
C GLU A 94 10.24 -6.97 -2.54
N ILE A 95 10.12 -5.66 -2.72
CA ILE A 95 9.22 -5.12 -3.72
C ILE A 95 9.90 -5.16 -5.09
N ASN A 96 9.20 -5.69 -6.09
CA ASN A 96 9.67 -5.65 -7.46
C ASN A 96 9.85 -4.20 -7.92
N LYS A 97 11.05 -3.86 -8.39
CA LYS A 97 11.38 -2.49 -8.85
C LYS A 97 10.45 -2.01 -9.97
N ILE A 98 10.08 -2.88 -10.89
CA ILE A 98 9.15 -2.55 -11.99
C ILE A 98 7.78 -2.15 -11.43
N LEU A 99 7.28 -2.86 -10.42
CA LEU A 99 6.04 -2.53 -9.74
C LEU A 99 6.11 -1.17 -9.04
N GLY A 100 7.19 -0.93 -8.30
CA GLY A 100 7.39 0.33 -7.59
C GLY A 100 7.44 1.53 -8.53
N ILE A 101 8.20 1.44 -9.61
CA ILE A 101 8.34 2.51 -10.61
C ILE A 101 7.02 2.76 -11.37
N LYS A 102 6.25 1.71 -11.65
CA LYS A 102 4.96 1.82 -12.33
C LYS A 102 4.00 2.78 -11.62
N TYR A 103 3.99 2.77 -10.30
CA TYR A 103 3.08 3.60 -9.50
C TYR A 103 3.74 4.83 -8.88
N PHE A 104 5.07 4.85 -8.79
CA PHE A 104 5.85 5.94 -8.20
C PHE A 104 7.01 6.32 -9.13
N GLU A 105 6.71 7.04 -10.18
CA GLU A 105 7.67 7.42 -11.25
C GLU A 105 8.96 8.06 -10.72
N ASN A 106 8.85 8.84 -9.65
CA ASN A 106 10.01 9.52 -9.06
C ASN A 106 11.08 8.57 -8.52
N LEU A 107 10.73 7.29 -8.30
CA LEU A 107 11.69 6.28 -7.85
C LEU A 107 12.62 5.82 -8.97
N ASN A 108 12.28 6.07 -10.24
CA ASN A 108 13.08 5.66 -11.38
C ASN A 108 14.41 6.43 -11.49
N ASN A 109 14.40 7.69 -11.07
CA ASN A 109 15.52 8.62 -11.31
C ASN A 109 16.58 8.59 -10.20
N ASN A 110 16.38 7.79 -9.15
CA ASN A 110 17.28 7.80 -7.99
C ASN A 110 17.31 6.43 -7.30
N ASP A 111 18.40 5.70 -7.50
CA ASP A 111 18.58 4.37 -6.89
C ASP A 111 18.56 4.42 -5.36
N LYS A 112 19.02 5.51 -4.74
CA LYS A 112 18.96 5.70 -3.29
C LYS A 112 17.52 5.78 -2.80
N ASN A 113 16.67 6.52 -3.51
CA ASN A 113 15.24 6.62 -3.16
C ASN A 113 14.54 5.28 -3.33
N TRP A 114 14.86 4.55 -4.40
CA TRP A 114 14.37 3.19 -4.57
C TRP A 114 14.78 2.27 -3.42
N HIS A 115 16.07 2.27 -3.07
CA HIS A 115 16.58 1.45 -1.98
C HIS A 115 15.87 1.77 -0.65
N ASN A 116 15.70 3.05 -0.34
CA ASN A 116 15.02 3.50 0.87
C ASN A 116 13.53 3.14 0.88
N PHE A 117 12.87 3.23 -0.27
CA PHE A 117 11.47 2.80 -0.44
C PHE A 117 11.32 1.30 -0.19
N ASN A 118 12.16 0.49 -0.82
CA ASN A 118 12.14 -0.96 -0.64
C ASN A 118 12.45 -1.35 0.81
N LYS A 119 13.46 -0.74 1.41
CA LYS A 119 13.82 -0.94 2.83
C LYS A 119 12.67 -0.63 3.78
N TYR A 120 11.93 0.46 3.52
CA TYR A 120 10.74 0.79 4.31
C TYR A 120 9.73 -0.36 4.30
N PHE A 121 9.41 -0.89 3.13
CA PHE A 121 8.41 -1.96 3.01
C PHE A 121 8.91 -3.32 3.48
N ILE A 122 10.21 -3.60 3.38
CA ILE A 122 10.82 -4.78 4.02
C ILE A 122 10.63 -4.70 5.55
N ASN A 123 10.91 -3.56 6.16
CA ASN A 123 10.72 -3.36 7.59
C ASN A 123 9.25 -3.43 7.98
N PHE A 124 8.36 -2.88 7.16
CA PHE A 124 6.91 -2.97 7.38
C PHE A 124 6.40 -4.41 7.30
N TYR A 125 6.87 -5.17 6.32
CA TYR A 125 6.55 -6.60 6.20
C TYR A 125 6.99 -7.38 7.45
N SER A 126 8.22 -7.21 7.90
CA SER A 126 8.73 -7.86 9.10
C SER A 126 7.93 -7.48 10.34
N PHE A 127 7.58 -6.21 10.48
CA PHE A 127 6.73 -5.72 11.56
C PHE A 127 5.34 -6.38 11.55
N CYS A 128 4.68 -6.44 10.39
CA CYS A 128 3.39 -7.09 10.25
C CYS A 128 3.46 -8.60 10.54
N PHE A 129 4.56 -9.24 10.17
CA PHE A 129 4.75 -10.66 10.39
C PHE A 129 4.88 -11.02 11.88
N GLU A 130 5.44 -10.12 12.69
CA GLU A 130 5.61 -10.28 14.14
C GLU A 130 4.34 -10.00 14.94
N LEU A 131 3.35 -9.31 14.35
CA LEU A 131 2.10 -8.98 15.03
C LEU A 131 1.18 -10.20 15.14
N ASP A 132 0.40 -10.23 16.24
CA ASP A 132 -0.67 -11.22 16.38
C ASP A 132 -1.76 -11.03 15.33
N SER A 133 -2.26 -12.15 14.85
CA SER A 133 -3.25 -12.27 13.77
C SER A 133 -4.48 -11.38 13.91
N ASN A 134 -5.03 -11.34 15.14
CA ASN A 134 -6.26 -10.60 15.42
C ASN A 134 -6.09 -9.09 15.52
N SER A 135 -4.85 -8.60 15.47
CA SER A 135 -4.52 -7.19 15.71
C SER A 135 -3.71 -6.52 14.60
N VAL A 136 -3.38 -7.25 13.51
CA VAL A 136 -2.47 -6.75 12.47
C VAL A 136 -2.95 -5.42 11.90
N ILE A 137 -4.22 -5.31 11.51
CA ILE A 137 -4.75 -4.08 10.89
C ILE A 137 -4.78 -2.92 11.90
N GLN A 138 -5.17 -3.19 13.14
CA GLN A 138 -5.23 -2.16 14.18
C GLN A 138 -3.83 -1.67 14.58
N ASN A 139 -2.86 -2.56 14.64
CA ASN A 139 -1.51 -2.26 15.09
C ASN A 139 -0.55 -1.89 13.97
N ALA A 140 -0.84 -2.24 12.71
CA ALA A 140 -0.01 -1.85 11.56
C ALA A 140 0.16 -0.33 11.44
N LYS A 141 -0.84 0.45 11.85
CA LYS A 141 -0.76 1.92 11.90
C LYS A 141 0.30 2.46 12.87
N ASN A 142 0.72 1.63 13.84
CA ASN A 142 1.72 2.00 14.84
C ASN A 142 3.15 1.78 14.35
N PHE A 143 3.32 1.27 13.13
CA PHE A 143 4.64 1.10 12.53
C PHE A 143 5.38 2.43 12.45
N LYS A 144 6.56 2.46 13.02
CA LYS A 144 7.52 3.58 12.91
C LYS A 144 8.80 3.04 12.29
N LEU A 145 9.23 3.71 11.21
CA LEU A 145 10.52 3.38 10.62
C LEU A 145 11.61 3.66 11.68
N LYS A 146 12.33 2.63 12.06
CA LYS A 146 13.55 2.80 12.85
C LYS A 146 14.64 3.29 11.89
N VAL A 147 15.04 4.52 12.08
CA VAL A 147 16.11 5.14 11.29
C VAL A 147 17.46 4.59 11.77
#